data_baa5f5d068e29dcdb17a1f6ba7294ba7
#
_entry.id   baa5f5d068e29dcdb17a1f6ba7294ba7
#
_cell.length_a   1.000
_cell.length_b   1.000
_cell.length_c   1.000
_cell.angle_alpha   90.00
_cell.angle_beta   90.00
_cell.angle_gamma   90.00
#
_symmetry.space_group_name_H-M   'P 1'
#
loop_
_entity.id
_entity.type
_entity.pdbx_description
1 polymer ?
#
loop_
_entity_poly.entity_id
_entity_poly.type
_entity_poly.pdbx_seq_one_letter_code
_entity_poly.pdbx_strand_id
1 'polypeptide(L)'
;MTNGLNKMNIEVFREYCLSLGEVEEKLPFAKMPGGDSVLAFYVAGHTFCYCNIDDFGTVIVKCQPERIPELLETDGICPPDNHFNAKYWIGLDTKHLKTETLKELVANSYEIVRKKYVKK
;
A
#
# COMPACT_ATOMS: atom_id res chain seq x y z
N MET A 1 -10.85 18.87 17.98
CA MET A 1 -10.84 18.32 17.64
C MET A 1 -10.35 17.89 16.74
N THR A 2 -10.15 17.56 16.44
CA THR A 2 -9.69 17.28 15.46
C THR A 2 -8.78 16.22 15.34
N ASN A 3 -8.44 15.60 16.24
CA ASN A 3 -7.55 14.59 16.20
C ASN A 3 -7.90 13.56 15.26
N GLY A 4 -9.07 13.23 15.13
CA GLY A 4 -9.48 12.25 14.18
C GLY A 4 -9.18 12.64 12.78
N LEU A 5 -8.99 13.91 12.56
CA LEU A 5 -8.73 14.41 11.23
C LEU A 5 -7.39 13.99 10.71
N ASN A 6 -6.48 13.62 11.59
CA ASN A 6 -5.16 13.24 11.16
C ASN A 6 -5.01 11.77 10.95
N LYS A 7 -6.05 11.00 11.23
CA LYS A 7 -5.94 9.57 11.08
C LYS A 7 -6.32 9.16 9.69
N MET A 8 -5.51 8.29 9.12
CA MET A 8 -5.83 7.71 7.85
C MET A 8 -6.89 6.65 8.06
N ASN A 9 -7.95 6.68 7.26
CA ASN A 9 -8.94 5.61 7.23
C ASN A 9 -9.05 5.11 5.81
N ILE A 10 -9.83 4.04 5.63
CA ILE A 10 -9.86 3.39 4.33
C ILE A 10 -10.39 4.31 3.23
N GLU A 11 -11.35 5.17 3.56
CA GLU A 11 -11.90 6.05 2.54
C GLU A 11 -10.90 7.13 2.12
N VAL A 12 -10.22 7.73 3.09
CA VAL A 12 -9.20 8.72 2.79
C VAL A 12 -8.04 8.07 2.04
N PHE A 13 -7.70 6.86 2.44
CA PHE A 13 -6.62 6.12 1.79
C PHE A 13 -6.94 5.83 0.33
N ARG A 14 -8.17 5.38 0.06
CA ARG A 14 -8.58 5.12 -1.31
C ARG A 14 -8.51 6.38 -2.15
N GLU A 15 -9.00 7.49 -1.61
CA GLU A 15 -8.94 8.75 -2.34
C GLU A 15 -7.52 9.14 -2.67
N TYR A 16 -6.62 8.94 -1.72
CA TYR A 16 -5.23 9.27 -1.96
C TYR A 16 -4.63 8.41 -3.07
N CYS A 17 -4.83 7.10 -3.00
CA CYS A 17 -4.30 6.21 -4.01
C CYS A 17 -4.82 6.56 -5.40
N LEU A 18 -6.12 6.82 -5.49
CA LEU A 18 -6.73 7.12 -6.79
C LEU A 18 -6.27 8.47 -7.33
N SER A 19 -5.78 9.35 -6.46
CA SER A 19 -5.31 10.67 -6.87
C SER A 19 -3.91 10.64 -7.46
N LEU A 20 -3.18 9.51 -7.33
CA LEU A 20 -1.80 9.46 -7.76
C LEU A 20 -1.64 9.50 -9.28
N GLY A 21 -2.65 9.11 -10.01
CA GLY A 21 -2.61 9.09 -11.46
C GLY A 21 -3.71 8.20 -11.99
N GLU A 22 -3.42 7.49 -13.06
CA GLU A 22 -4.40 6.57 -13.63
C GLU A 22 -4.34 5.27 -12.85
N VAL A 23 -5.04 5.23 -11.75
CA VAL A 23 -5.05 4.12 -10.82
C VAL A 23 -6.41 3.44 -10.87
N GLU A 24 -6.42 2.11 -10.89
CA GLU A 24 -7.63 1.32 -10.80
C GLU A 24 -7.64 0.56 -9.49
N GLU A 25 -8.81 0.38 -8.90
CA GLU A 25 -8.93 -0.45 -7.70
C GLU A 25 -9.78 -1.65 -8.03
N LYS A 26 -9.41 -2.79 -7.48
CA LYS A 26 -10.12 -4.04 -7.72
C LYS A 26 -10.04 -4.92 -6.48
N LEU A 27 -10.93 -5.91 -6.44
CA LEU A 27 -10.91 -6.94 -5.41
C LEU A 27 -10.41 -8.23 -6.09
N PRO A 28 -9.11 -8.41 -6.21
CA PRO A 28 -8.57 -9.49 -7.06
C PRO A 28 -8.86 -10.89 -6.54
N PHE A 29 -9.16 -11.00 -5.25
CA PHE A 29 -9.43 -12.31 -4.66
C PHE A 29 -10.86 -12.46 -4.21
N ALA A 30 -11.79 -11.72 -4.81
CA ALA A 30 -13.17 -11.67 -4.34
C ALA A 30 -13.85 -13.03 -4.38
N LYS A 31 -13.42 -13.90 -5.29
CA LYS A 31 -14.03 -15.22 -5.42
C LYS A 31 -13.41 -16.26 -4.52
N MET A 32 -12.37 -15.92 -3.79
CA MET A 32 -11.70 -16.85 -2.90
C MET A 32 -12.21 -16.66 -1.48
N PRO A 33 -12.27 -17.73 -0.69
CA PRO A 33 -12.72 -17.59 0.70
C PRO A 33 -11.85 -16.59 1.44
N GLY A 34 -12.49 -15.60 2.08
CA GLY A 34 -11.79 -14.57 2.82
C GLY A 34 -11.13 -13.51 1.96
N GLY A 35 -11.27 -13.59 0.64
CA GLY A 35 -10.59 -12.65 -0.24
C GLY A 35 -11.38 -11.43 -0.61
N ASP A 36 -12.66 -11.39 -0.24
CA ASP A 36 -13.51 -10.26 -0.62
C ASP A 36 -13.21 -9.00 0.17
N SER A 37 -12.30 -9.08 1.15
CA SER A 37 -11.89 -7.91 1.91
C SER A 37 -10.56 -7.32 1.42
N VAL A 38 -9.91 -7.94 0.44
CA VAL A 38 -8.61 -7.49 -0.04
C VAL A 38 -8.81 -6.55 -1.22
N LEU A 39 -8.42 -5.30 -1.03
CA LEU A 39 -8.51 -4.28 -2.06
C LEU A 39 -7.13 -4.02 -2.61
N ALA A 40 -7.00 -4.02 -3.92
CA ALA A 40 -5.71 -3.79 -4.57
C ALA A 40 -5.80 -2.60 -5.51
N PHE A 41 -4.70 -1.86 -5.60
CA PHE A 41 -4.60 -0.70 -6.48
C PHE A 41 -3.58 -1.00 -7.56
N TYR A 42 -3.94 -0.66 -8.79
CA TYR A 42 -3.18 -1.00 -9.99
C TYR A 42 -2.78 0.25 -10.75
N VAL A 43 -1.60 0.20 -11.34
CA VAL A 43 -1.20 1.18 -12.35
C VAL A 43 -0.61 0.38 -13.51
N ALA A 44 -1.02 0.71 -14.72
CA ALA A 44 -0.59 0.01 -15.94
C ALA A 44 -0.86 -1.50 -15.85
N GLY A 45 -1.95 -1.89 -15.18
CA GLY A 45 -2.32 -3.28 -15.07
C GLY A 45 -1.58 -4.09 -14.02
N HIS A 46 -0.74 -3.43 -13.20
CA HIS A 46 0.05 -4.12 -12.19
C HIS A 46 -0.21 -3.52 -10.81
N THR A 47 -0.26 -4.37 -9.79
CA THR A 47 -0.55 -3.91 -8.45
C THR A 47 0.63 -3.17 -7.84
N PHE A 48 0.34 -2.12 -7.09
CA PHE A 48 1.37 -1.44 -6.30
C PHE A 48 1.00 -1.34 -4.83
N CYS A 49 -0.23 -1.71 -4.47
CA CYS A 49 -0.68 -1.55 -3.09
C CYS A 49 -1.83 -2.51 -2.81
N TYR A 50 -1.82 -3.11 -1.63
CA TYR A 50 -2.91 -3.95 -1.15
C TYR A 50 -3.31 -3.47 0.24
N CYS A 51 -4.60 -3.52 0.55
CA CYS A 51 -5.07 -3.26 1.90
C CYS A 51 -6.31 -4.08 2.16
N ASN A 52 -6.71 -4.13 3.45
CA ASN A 52 -7.91 -4.85 3.85
C ASN A 52 -8.98 -3.84 4.18
N ILE A 53 -10.15 -3.95 3.55
CA ILE A 53 -11.20 -2.95 3.74
C ILE A 53 -11.98 -3.15 5.04
N ASP A 54 -11.94 -4.35 5.61
CA ASP A 54 -12.62 -4.61 6.87
C ASP A 54 -11.74 -4.27 8.06
N ASP A 55 -10.44 -4.44 7.91
CA ASP A 55 -9.49 -4.17 8.98
C ASP A 55 -8.32 -3.42 8.37
N PHE A 56 -8.44 -2.10 8.34
CA PHE A 56 -7.43 -1.26 7.72
C PHE A 56 -6.26 -1.08 8.68
N GLY A 57 -5.56 -2.18 8.97
CA GLY A 57 -4.43 -2.17 9.91
C GLY A 57 -3.08 -2.21 9.24
N THR A 58 -2.98 -2.90 8.12
CA THR A 58 -1.71 -3.06 7.42
C THR A 58 -1.94 -2.85 5.94
N VAL A 59 -1.00 -2.12 5.33
CA VAL A 59 -0.99 -1.87 3.89
C VAL A 59 0.30 -2.48 3.36
N ILE A 60 0.23 -3.17 2.22
CA ILE A 60 1.38 -3.82 1.59
C ILE A 60 1.74 -3.04 0.35
N VAL A 61 2.99 -2.62 0.23
CA VAL A 61 3.45 -1.84 -0.92
C VAL A 61 4.80 -2.35 -1.39
N LYS A 62 5.11 -2.06 -2.65
CA LYS A 62 6.44 -2.35 -3.19
C LYS A 62 7.45 -1.33 -2.71
N CYS A 63 8.70 -1.76 -2.63
CA CYS A 63 9.77 -0.86 -2.22
C CYS A 63 11.08 -1.32 -2.85
N GLN A 64 11.98 -0.39 -3.04
CA GLN A 64 13.30 -0.72 -3.57
C GLN A 64 14.02 -1.66 -2.59
N PRO A 65 14.59 -2.76 -3.08
CA PRO A 65 15.25 -3.71 -2.17
C PRO A 65 16.33 -3.06 -1.30
N GLU A 66 17.04 -2.06 -1.84
CA GLU A 66 18.13 -1.45 -1.09
C GLU A 66 17.62 -0.57 0.06
N ARG A 67 16.37 -0.12 0.01
CA ARG A 67 15.80 0.68 1.09
C ARG A 67 15.19 -0.18 2.20
N ILE A 68 14.83 -1.42 1.88
CA ILE A 68 14.03 -2.23 2.80
C ILE A 68 14.73 -2.51 4.14
N PRO A 69 16.02 -2.90 4.18
CA PRO A 69 16.63 -3.18 5.48
C PRO A 69 16.57 -2.00 6.44
N GLU A 70 16.80 -0.80 5.93
CA GLU A 70 16.76 0.38 6.79
C GLU A 70 15.32 0.69 7.22
N LEU A 71 14.37 0.55 6.30
CA LEU A 71 12.98 0.82 6.64
C LEU A 71 12.44 -0.13 7.68
N LEU A 72 12.88 -1.39 7.67
CA LEU A 72 12.39 -2.35 8.64
C LEU A 72 12.81 -2.02 10.07
N GLU A 73 13.76 -1.09 10.25
CA GLU A 73 14.12 -0.62 11.58
C GLU A 73 13.19 0.48 12.08
N THR A 74 12.27 0.94 11.24
CA THR A 74 11.33 1.98 11.61
C THR A 74 10.08 1.36 12.23
N ASP A 75 9.65 1.90 13.37
CA ASP A 75 8.39 1.45 13.96
C ASP A 75 7.26 1.63 12.96
N GLY A 76 6.46 0.57 12.83
CA GLY A 76 5.34 0.62 11.93
C GLY A 76 5.64 0.06 10.55
N ILE A 77 6.86 -0.34 10.28
CA ILE A 77 7.20 -0.97 9.00
C ILE A 77 7.69 -2.39 9.29
N CYS A 78 7.12 -3.36 8.61
CA CYS A 78 7.40 -4.76 8.88
C CYS A 78 7.49 -5.53 7.57
N PRO A 79 8.00 -6.77 7.61
CA PRO A 79 7.97 -7.60 6.42
C PRO A 79 6.52 -7.91 6.05
N PRO A 80 6.24 -8.17 4.78
CA PRO A 80 4.89 -8.57 4.39
C PRO A 80 4.63 -9.99 4.83
N ASP A 81 3.38 -10.45 4.70
CA ASP A 81 3.10 -11.85 4.98
C ASP A 81 3.72 -12.70 3.86
N ASN A 82 3.64 -14.04 4.01
CA ASN A 82 4.38 -14.91 3.10
C ASN A 82 3.74 -15.05 1.73
N HIS A 83 2.67 -14.33 1.43
CA HIS A 83 2.14 -14.27 0.08
C HIS A 83 2.92 -13.29 -0.79
N PHE A 84 3.80 -12.50 -0.20
CA PHE A 84 4.56 -11.48 -0.91
C PHE A 84 6.04 -11.72 -0.72
N ASN A 85 6.81 -11.39 -1.75
CA ASN A 85 8.26 -11.53 -1.69
C ASN A 85 8.84 -10.40 -0.85
N ALA A 86 9.38 -10.74 0.31
CA ALA A 86 9.90 -9.75 1.25
C ALA A 86 11.10 -8.97 0.70
N LYS A 87 11.67 -9.41 -0.41
CA LYS A 87 12.75 -8.68 -1.06
C LYS A 87 12.24 -7.41 -1.74
N TYR A 88 10.97 -7.39 -2.12
CA TYR A 88 10.41 -6.28 -2.90
C TYR A 88 9.19 -5.63 -2.28
N TRP A 89 8.65 -6.20 -1.21
CA TRP A 89 7.41 -5.72 -0.61
C TRP A 89 7.61 -5.47 0.88
N ILE A 90 6.90 -4.50 1.43
CA ILE A 90 6.92 -4.21 2.86
C ILE A 90 5.49 -4.01 3.36
N GLY A 91 5.31 -4.19 4.65
CA GLY A 91 4.04 -3.94 5.32
C GLY A 91 4.11 -2.64 6.10
N LEU A 92 3.04 -1.87 6.02
CA LEU A 92 2.94 -0.57 6.68
C LEU A 92 1.80 -0.63 7.68
N ASP A 93 2.11 -0.33 8.95
CA ASP A 93 1.11 -0.31 10.01
C ASP A 93 0.42 1.05 10.00
N THR A 94 -0.83 1.08 9.59
CA THR A 94 -1.55 2.33 9.41
C THR A 94 -1.81 3.04 10.73
N LYS A 95 -1.74 2.31 11.85
CA LYS A 95 -2.01 2.90 13.15
C LYS A 95 -0.79 3.51 13.79
N HIS A 96 0.41 3.07 13.40
CA HIS A 96 1.65 3.55 14.00
C HIS A 96 2.40 4.53 13.12
N LEU A 97 2.27 4.42 11.81
CA LEU A 97 3.01 5.29 10.91
C LEU A 97 2.35 6.66 10.83
N LYS A 98 3.18 7.68 10.71
CA LYS A 98 2.67 9.00 10.41
C LYS A 98 2.04 9.00 9.03
N THR A 99 1.00 9.80 8.86
CA THR A 99 0.30 9.87 7.59
C THR A 99 1.25 10.25 6.45
N GLU A 100 2.16 11.18 6.70
CA GLU A 100 3.10 11.59 5.66
C GLU A 100 4.00 10.46 5.22
N THR A 101 4.48 9.65 6.18
CA THR A 101 5.32 8.51 5.86
C THR A 101 4.54 7.48 5.08
N LEU A 102 3.32 7.20 5.52
CA LEU A 102 2.47 6.24 4.81
C LEU A 102 2.25 6.69 3.38
N LYS A 103 1.91 7.96 3.18
CA LYS A 103 1.67 8.48 1.84
C LYS A 103 2.92 8.42 0.98
N GLU A 104 4.07 8.75 1.57
CA GLU A 104 5.32 8.76 0.82
C GLU A 104 5.64 7.35 0.30
N LEU A 105 5.47 6.35 1.15
CA LEU A 105 5.81 4.99 0.77
C LEU A 105 4.80 4.40 -0.23
N VAL A 106 3.55 4.80 -0.13
CA VAL A 106 2.55 4.40 -1.11
C VAL A 106 2.86 5.04 -2.47
N ALA A 107 3.17 6.34 -2.47
CA ALA A 107 3.50 7.02 -3.71
C ALA A 107 4.78 6.47 -4.33
N ASN A 108 5.75 6.11 -3.49
CA ASN A 108 6.98 5.48 -3.95
C ASN A 108 6.67 4.16 -4.67
N SER A 109 5.79 3.36 -4.10
CA SER A 109 5.39 2.10 -4.71
C SER A 109 4.72 2.33 -6.06
N TYR A 110 3.82 3.32 -6.11
CA TYR A 110 3.17 3.69 -7.36
C TYR A 110 4.21 4.03 -8.43
N GLU A 111 5.21 4.83 -8.07
CA GLU A 111 6.22 5.24 -9.05
C GLU A 111 7.10 4.07 -9.50
N ILE A 112 7.42 3.16 -8.58
CA ILE A 112 8.21 1.98 -8.97
C ILE A 112 7.49 1.21 -10.08
N VAL A 113 6.21 0.94 -9.88
CA VAL A 113 5.44 0.16 -10.83
C VAL A 113 5.21 0.95 -12.11
N ARG A 114 4.86 2.23 -11.96
CA ARG A 114 4.60 3.07 -13.14
C ARG A 114 5.83 3.14 -14.03
N LYS A 115 7.00 3.37 -13.45
CA LYS A 115 8.21 3.52 -14.26
C LYS A 115 8.60 2.23 -14.94
N LYS A 116 8.26 1.10 -14.33
CA LYS A 116 8.63 -0.18 -14.91
C LYS A 116 7.72 -0.53 -16.10
N TYR A 117 6.44 -0.20 -16.02
CA TYR A 117 5.47 -0.70 -17.01
C TYR A 117 4.92 0.39 -17.92
N VAL A 118 4.99 1.65 -17.56
CA VAL A 118 4.54 2.72 -18.44
C VAL A 118 5.77 3.31 -19.09
N LYS A 119 5.95 2.99 -20.35
CA LYS A 119 7.10 3.49 -21.10
C LYS A 119 6.69 4.60 -22.02
N LYS A 120 7.58 5.53 -22.20
CA LYS A 120 7.29 6.64 -23.08
C LYS A 120 7.95 6.44 -24.40
#